data_f603c4c606cc5fe16a0f75aab0a5c8fb
#
_entry.id   f603c4c606cc5fe16a0f75aab0a5c8fb
#
_cell.length_a   1.000
_cell.length_b   1.000
_cell.length_c   1.000
_cell.angle_alpha   90.00
_cell.angle_beta   90.00
_cell.angle_gamma   90.00
#
_symmetry.space_group_name_H-M   'P 1'
#
loop_
_entity.id
_entity.type
_entity.pdbx_description
1 polymer ?
#
loop_
_entity_poly.entity_id
_entity_poly.type
_entity_poly.pdbx_seq_one_letter_code
_entity_poly.pdbx_strand_id
1 'polypeptide(L)'
;MAAIRAKSAGVEQRADYAMWWLIAVAALCALIAGGILVWFPQSVLRPIDALKKGITQIANHNYRERLDFPGNREFESVAESFNDMAAKLDEYRRSSLDDLMTAKKRIEAIVDTLHEPIVGLGPDRRILFMNREAFSVLNLREDAVGRDAAEVALSNDLLRRLVRGVNDTKKDADKEPLKIYADNKESYFQVENTPLYITPVGGREQQFVGNLIVLNNVTRFKELDSAKTNFISTVSHEMKTPISSILMSLQLLGDDRLGTLNGEQKQLVTSIKESSDRLLSITGELLNMTQIETGKLKLIPKVTKPIELIDLSLIHISEPTRLDVI
;
A
#
# COMPACT_ATOMS: atom_id res chain seq x y z
N MET A 1 -43.08 -26.69 -110.88
CA MET A 1 -43.11 -25.40 -110.13
C MET A 1 -43.94 -25.50 -108.89
N ALA A 2 -45.04 -26.21 -108.81
CA ALA A 2 -45.85 -26.35 -107.62
C ALA A 2 -45.21 -27.03 -106.37
N ALA A 3 -44.39 -28.09 -106.66
CA ALA A 3 -43.72 -28.88 -105.57
C ALA A 3 -42.61 -28.07 -104.86
N ILE A 4 -41.94 -27.16 -105.54
CA ILE A 4 -40.87 -26.30 -104.97
C ILE A 4 -41.49 -25.24 -104.03
N ARG A 5 -42.71 -24.66 -104.40
CA ARG A 5 -43.41 -23.69 -103.52
C ARG A 5 -43.98 -24.34 -102.25
N ALA A 6 -44.43 -25.59 -102.32
CA ALA A 6 -44.95 -26.30 -101.15
C ALA A 6 -43.79 -26.67 -100.15
N LYS A 7 -42.60 -26.93 -100.70
CA LYS A 7 -41.44 -27.24 -99.86
C LYS A 7 -40.82 -26.00 -99.21
N SER A 8 -40.88 -24.81 -99.87
CA SER A 8 -40.45 -23.53 -99.28
C SER A 8 -41.39 -23.05 -98.22
N ALA A 9 -42.71 -23.21 -98.39
CA ALA A 9 -43.72 -22.83 -97.39
C ALA A 9 -43.52 -23.69 -96.07
N GLY A 10 -43.19 -25.01 -96.21
CA GLY A 10 -42.93 -25.85 -95.01
C GLY A 10 -41.66 -25.52 -94.34
N VAL A 11 -40.66 -24.98 -95.06
CA VAL A 11 -39.37 -24.56 -94.44
C VAL A 11 -39.58 -23.20 -93.76
N GLU A 12 -40.31 -22.26 -94.33
CA GLU A 12 -40.61 -20.98 -93.69
C GLU A 12 -41.44 -21.18 -92.42
N GLN A 13 -42.44 -22.05 -92.41
CA GLN A 13 -43.28 -22.34 -91.27
C GLN A 13 -42.47 -22.96 -90.14
N ARG A 14 -41.49 -23.83 -90.43
CA ARG A 14 -40.59 -24.40 -89.44
C ARG A 14 -39.57 -23.37 -88.92
N ALA A 15 -39.12 -22.46 -89.76
CA ALA A 15 -38.24 -21.36 -89.34
C ALA A 15 -38.98 -20.39 -88.43
N ASP A 16 -40.24 -20.06 -88.69
CA ASP A 16 -41.03 -19.24 -87.78
C ASP A 16 -41.30 -19.89 -86.44
N TYR A 17 -41.60 -21.19 -86.41
CA TYR A 17 -41.74 -21.91 -85.15
C TYR A 17 -40.37 -21.95 -84.37
N ALA A 18 -39.29 -22.14 -85.07
CA ALA A 18 -37.98 -22.12 -84.41
C ALA A 18 -37.63 -20.72 -83.86
N MET A 19 -37.99 -19.67 -84.58
CA MET A 19 -37.75 -18.28 -84.14
C MET A 19 -38.63 -17.95 -82.92
N TRP A 20 -39.90 -18.37 -82.90
CA TRP A 20 -40.75 -18.18 -81.69
C TRP A 20 -40.21 -18.95 -80.45
N TRP A 21 -39.70 -20.19 -80.65
CA TRP A 21 -39.07 -20.94 -79.59
C TRP A 21 -37.83 -20.25 -79.08
N LEU A 22 -36.97 -19.69 -79.92
CA LEU A 22 -35.79 -18.93 -79.51
C LEU A 22 -36.14 -17.67 -78.74
N ILE A 23 -37.17 -16.94 -79.20
CA ILE A 23 -37.66 -15.77 -78.43
C ILE A 23 -38.26 -16.15 -77.10
N ALA A 24 -39.00 -17.26 -77.01
CA ALA A 24 -39.56 -17.76 -75.77
C ALA A 24 -38.49 -18.17 -74.80
N VAL A 25 -37.44 -18.87 -75.25
CA VAL A 25 -36.29 -19.26 -74.43
C VAL A 25 -35.48 -18.03 -73.98
N ALA A 26 -35.24 -17.07 -74.86
CA ALA A 26 -34.57 -15.82 -74.52
C ALA A 26 -35.38 -14.98 -73.52
N ALA A 27 -36.69 -14.92 -73.67
CA ALA A 27 -37.56 -14.24 -72.68
C ALA A 27 -37.53 -14.97 -71.30
N LEU A 28 -37.55 -16.30 -71.28
CA LEU A 28 -37.46 -17.08 -70.07
C LEU A 28 -36.09 -16.88 -69.37
N CYS A 29 -34.96 -16.92 -70.14
CA CYS A 29 -33.65 -16.63 -69.62
C CYS A 29 -33.53 -15.20 -69.04
N ALA A 30 -34.13 -14.22 -69.72
CA ALA A 30 -34.19 -12.81 -69.25
C ALA A 30 -34.99 -12.67 -67.93
N LEU A 31 -36.13 -13.40 -67.82
CA LEU A 31 -36.91 -13.43 -66.60
C LEU A 31 -36.16 -14.09 -65.42
N ILE A 32 -35.48 -15.20 -65.67
CA ILE A 32 -34.63 -15.91 -64.67
C ILE A 32 -33.46 -15.01 -64.27
N ALA A 33 -32.76 -14.41 -65.21
CA ALA A 33 -31.67 -13.48 -64.95
C ALA A 33 -32.13 -12.25 -64.13
N GLY A 34 -33.29 -11.67 -64.52
CA GLY A 34 -33.91 -10.57 -63.74
C GLY A 34 -34.27 -10.98 -62.32
N GLY A 35 -34.87 -12.15 -62.18
CA GLY A 35 -35.17 -12.74 -60.86
C GLY A 35 -33.96 -12.91 -59.97
N ILE A 36 -32.89 -13.47 -60.55
CA ILE A 36 -31.60 -13.65 -59.82
C ILE A 36 -31.01 -12.28 -59.44
N LEU A 37 -31.06 -11.31 -60.35
CA LEU A 37 -30.46 -9.98 -60.16
C LEU A 37 -31.15 -9.17 -59.02
N VAL A 38 -32.45 -9.45 -58.77
CA VAL A 38 -33.20 -8.83 -57.68
C VAL A 38 -33.07 -9.67 -56.37
N TRP A 39 -33.17 -10.98 -56.50
CA TRP A 39 -33.15 -11.90 -55.33
C TRP A 39 -31.78 -12.04 -54.67
N PHE A 40 -30.71 -12.16 -55.45
CA PHE A 40 -29.33 -12.38 -54.95
C PHE A 40 -28.84 -11.26 -54.01
N PRO A 41 -28.98 -9.95 -54.35
CA PRO A 41 -28.55 -8.91 -53.43
C PRO A 41 -29.35 -8.88 -52.12
N GLN A 42 -30.60 -9.25 -52.13
CA GLN A 42 -31.44 -9.27 -50.94
C GLN A 42 -31.18 -10.48 -50.03
N SER A 43 -30.95 -11.67 -50.61
CA SER A 43 -30.75 -12.92 -49.89
C SER A 43 -29.34 -13.16 -49.44
N VAL A 44 -28.32 -12.56 -50.09
CA VAL A 44 -26.92 -12.85 -49.81
C VAL A 44 -26.12 -11.62 -49.44
N LEU A 45 -26.16 -10.56 -50.23
CA LEU A 45 -25.28 -9.39 -50.00
C LEU A 45 -25.68 -8.61 -48.76
N ARG A 46 -26.97 -8.38 -48.49
CA ARG A 46 -27.43 -7.64 -47.30
C ARG A 46 -27.09 -8.34 -46.00
N PRO A 47 -27.35 -9.66 -45.82
CA PRO A 47 -26.91 -10.40 -44.62
C PRO A 47 -25.39 -10.35 -44.37
N ILE A 48 -24.60 -10.48 -45.45
CA ILE A 48 -23.13 -10.40 -45.32
C ILE A 48 -22.68 -9.00 -44.88
N ASP A 49 -23.26 -7.92 -45.42
CA ASP A 49 -22.92 -6.55 -45.02
C ASP A 49 -23.34 -6.28 -43.56
N ALA A 50 -24.52 -6.78 -43.15
CA ALA A 50 -24.97 -6.68 -41.78
C ALA A 50 -24.08 -7.46 -40.81
N LEU A 51 -23.64 -8.67 -41.18
CA LEU A 51 -22.67 -9.47 -40.40
C LEU A 51 -21.34 -8.73 -40.28
N LYS A 52 -20.80 -8.18 -41.37
CA LYS A 52 -19.59 -7.37 -41.38
C LYS A 52 -19.69 -6.17 -40.40
N LYS A 53 -20.82 -5.45 -40.47
CA LYS A 53 -21.10 -4.33 -39.56
C LYS A 53 -21.17 -4.80 -38.10
N GLY A 54 -21.88 -5.89 -37.83
CA GLY A 54 -21.97 -6.49 -36.50
C GLY A 54 -20.58 -6.89 -35.93
N ILE A 55 -19.73 -7.55 -36.72
CA ILE A 55 -18.36 -7.88 -36.33
C ILE A 55 -17.56 -6.62 -36.03
N THR A 56 -17.72 -5.55 -36.84
CA THR A 56 -17.02 -4.29 -36.58
C THR A 56 -17.50 -3.64 -35.28
N GLN A 57 -18.79 -3.74 -34.94
CA GLN A 57 -19.33 -3.26 -33.67
C GLN A 57 -18.74 -4.04 -32.49
N ILE A 58 -18.65 -5.36 -32.58
CA ILE A 58 -17.98 -6.20 -31.56
C ILE A 58 -16.52 -5.78 -31.40
N ALA A 59 -15.78 -5.56 -32.51
CA ALA A 59 -14.39 -5.09 -32.46
C ALA A 59 -14.26 -3.71 -31.77
N ASN A 60 -15.28 -2.86 -31.89
CA ASN A 60 -15.37 -1.58 -31.21
C ASN A 60 -15.97 -1.66 -29.79
N HIS A 61 -15.99 -2.86 -29.18
CA HIS A 61 -16.52 -3.14 -27.84
C HIS A 61 -18.03 -2.90 -27.67
N ASN A 62 -18.79 -2.81 -28.75
CA ASN A 62 -20.26 -2.77 -28.69
C ASN A 62 -20.82 -4.19 -28.75
N TYR A 63 -20.94 -4.86 -27.62
CA TYR A 63 -21.43 -6.25 -27.51
C TYR A 63 -22.96 -6.35 -27.43
N ARG A 64 -23.70 -5.21 -27.49
CA ARG A 64 -25.16 -5.19 -27.44
C ARG A 64 -25.81 -5.37 -28.79
N GLU A 65 -25.03 -5.25 -29.88
CA GLU A 65 -25.52 -5.46 -31.26
C GLU A 65 -26.06 -6.89 -31.38
N ARG A 66 -27.20 -7.01 -32.08
CA ARG A 66 -27.81 -8.30 -32.39
C ARG A 66 -28.15 -8.33 -33.88
N LEU A 67 -27.94 -9.49 -34.49
CA LEU A 67 -28.26 -9.75 -35.87
C LEU A 67 -29.54 -10.59 -35.95
N ASP A 68 -30.38 -10.26 -36.92
CA ASP A 68 -31.61 -11.01 -37.24
C ASP A 68 -31.78 -11.06 -38.76
N PHE A 69 -31.94 -12.29 -39.30
CA PHE A 69 -32.08 -12.55 -40.73
C PHE A 69 -33.32 -13.39 -40.99
N PRO A 70 -34.55 -12.83 -40.85
CA PRO A 70 -35.77 -13.58 -40.99
C PRO A 70 -35.92 -14.12 -42.42
N GLY A 71 -36.23 -15.40 -42.55
CA GLY A 71 -36.53 -16.04 -43.83
C GLY A 71 -35.32 -16.63 -44.57
N ASN A 72 -34.13 -16.65 -43.97
CA ASN A 72 -32.94 -17.29 -44.54
C ASN A 72 -32.30 -18.20 -43.52
N ARG A 73 -32.60 -19.51 -43.54
CA ARG A 73 -32.18 -20.50 -42.54
C ARG A 73 -30.68 -20.57 -42.32
N GLU A 74 -29.88 -20.41 -43.40
CA GLU A 74 -28.42 -20.46 -43.34
C GLU A 74 -27.85 -19.27 -42.57
N PHE A 75 -28.38 -18.07 -42.81
CA PHE A 75 -27.96 -16.87 -42.11
C PHE A 75 -28.57 -16.74 -40.70
N GLU A 76 -29.75 -17.33 -40.45
CA GLU A 76 -30.36 -17.40 -39.14
C GLU A 76 -29.46 -18.14 -38.11
N SER A 77 -28.92 -19.29 -38.51
CA SER A 77 -27.94 -20.05 -37.66
C SER A 77 -26.68 -19.26 -37.40
N VAL A 78 -26.19 -18.50 -38.39
CA VAL A 78 -25.02 -17.61 -38.23
C VAL A 78 -25.34 -16.46 -37.26
N ALA A 79 -26.53 -15.88 -37.37
CA ALA A 79 -27.01 -14.82 -36.47
C ALA A 79 -27.12 -15.31 -35.02
N GLU A 80 -27.68 -16.50 -34.82
CA GLU A 80 -27.73 -17.14 -33.47
C GLU A 80 -26.34 -17.29 -32.87
N SER A 81 -25.42 -17.86 -33.64
CA SER A 81 -24.01 -18.06 -33.17
C SER A 81 -23.31 -16.73 -32.87
N PHE A 82 -23.56 -15.69 -33.71
CA PHE A 82 -23.06 -14.34 -33.50
C PHE A 82 -23.64 -13.73 -32.20
N ASN A 83 -24.95 -13.85 -32.03
CA ASN A 83 -25.68 -13.28 -30.90
C ASN A 83 -25.25 -13.96 -29.56
N ASP A 84 -25.03 -15.27 -29.59
CA ASP A 84 -24.51 -16.03 -28.45
C ASP A 84 -23.10 -15.60 -28.10
N MET A 85 -22.24 -15.45 -29.11
CA MET A 85 -20.87 -14.93 -28.89
C MET A 85 -20.91 -13.52 -28.29
N ALA A 86 -21.73 -12.63 -28.86
CA ALA A 86 -21.90 -11.26 -28.38
C ALA A 86 -22.41 -11.22 -26.92
N ALA A 87 -23.39 -12.09 -26.58
CA ALA A 87 -23.91 -12.22 -25.23
C ALA A 87 -22.84 -12.68 -24.23
N LYS A 88 -22.06 -13.73 -24.58
CA LYS A 88 -20.97 -14.22 -23.74
C LYS A 88 -19.85 -13.18 -23.53
N LEU A 89 -19.53 -12.40 -24.55
CA LEU A 89 -18.55 -11.32 -24.45
C LEU A 89 -19.03 -10.18 -23.54
N ASP A 90 -20.32 -9.81 -23.62
CA ASP A 90 -20.91 -8.79 -22.75
C ASP A 90 -20.94 -9.27 -21.28
N GLU A 91 -21.32 -10.53 -21.05
CA GLU A 91 -21.30 -11.18 -19.73
C GLU A 91 -19.89 -11.23 -19.15
N TYR A 92 -18.90 -11.71 -19.91
CA TYR A 92 -17.50 -11.77 -19.48
C TYR A 92 -16.96 -10.39 -19.11
N ARG A 93 -17.25 -9.37 -19.93
CA ARG A 93 -16.83 -8.00 -19.64
C ARG A 93 -17.46 -7.45 -18.37
N ARG A 94 -18.77 -7.69 -18.16
CA ARG A 94 -19.46 -7.26 -16.94
C ARG A 94 -18.90 -7.95 -15.72
N SER A 95 -18.74 -9.28 -15.77
CA SER A 95 -18.16 -10.05 -14.67
C SER A 95 -16.76 -9.57 -14.32
N SER A 96 -15.89 -9.35 -15.31
CA SER A 96 -14.53 -8.85 -15.08
C SER A 96 -14.50 -7.45 -14.44
N LEU A 97 -15.43 -6.56 -14.86
CA LEU A 97 -15.54 -5.23 -14.26
C LEU A 97 -16.09 -5.30 -12.82
N ASP A 98 -17.08 -6.15 -12.58
CA ASP A 98 -17.65 -6.36 -11.25
C ASP A 98 -16.63 -6.97 -10.29
N ASP A 99 -15.83 -7.94 -10.74
CA ASP A 99 -14.73 -8.53 -9.98
C ASP A 99 -13.67 -7.49 -9.61
N LEU A 100 -13.27 -6.65 -10.57
CA LEU A 100 -12.31 -5.57 -10.35
C LEU A 100 -12.85 -4.52 -9.36
N MET A 101 -14.11 -4.10 -9.54
CA MET A 101 -14.74 -3.15 -8.63
C MET A 101 -14.89 -3.72 -7.22
N THR A 102 -15.25 -5.00 -7.12
CA THR A 102 -15.36 -5.70 -5.83
C THR A 102 -13.99 -5.83 -5.15
N ALA A 103 -12.96 -6.19 -5.90
CA ALA A 103 -11.59 -6.26 -5.39
C ALA A 103 -11.11 -4.88 -4.92
N LYS A 104 -11.36 -3.82 -5.70
CA LYS A 104 -11.04 -2.44 -5.31
C LYS A 104 -11.73 -2.04 -4.02
N LYS A 105 -13.05 -2.23 -3.92
CA LYS A 105 -13.83 -1.92 -2.71
C LYS A 105 -13.35 -2.70 -1.49
N ARG A 106 -12.95 -3.96 -1.69
CA ARG A 106 -12.40 -4.79 -0.60
C ARG A 106 -11.08 -4.22 -0.10
N ILE A 107 -10.18 -3.79 -0.99
CA ILE A 107 -8.92 -3.16 -0.59
C ILE A 107 -9.19 -1.84 0.15
N GLU A 108 -10.05 -0.99 -0.37
CA GLU A 108 -10.47 0.25 0.30
C GLU A 108 -11.01 -0.02 1.71
N ALA A 109 -11.91 -0.99 1.85
CA ALA A 109 -12.46 -1.36 3.16
C ALA A 109 -11.38 -1.89 4.13
N ILE A 110 -10.42 -2.69 3.65
CA ILE A 110 -9.31 -3.18 4.47
C ILE A 110 -8.46 -2.00 4.95
N VAL A 111 -8.08 -1.10 4.05
CA VAL A 111 -7.27 0.07 4.37
C VAL A 111 -8.00 1.00 5.35
N ASP A 112 -9.32 1.16 5.21
CA ASP A 112 -10.14 1.98 6.14
C ASP A 112 -10.34 1.34 7.51
N THR A 113 -10.18 0.02 7.65
CA THR A 113 -10.24 -0.64 8.96
C THR A 113 -8.93 -0.56 9.74
N LEU A 114 -7.84 -0.16 9.10
CA LEU A 114 -6.58 0.07 9.79
C LEU A 114 -6.67 1.33 10.67
N HIS A 115 -6.23 1.18 11.91
CA HIS A 115 -6.26 2.28 12.89
C HIS A 115 -5.07 3.24 12.75
N GLU A 116 -4.14 2.92 11.88
CA GLU A 116 -2.97 3.74 11.57
C GLU A 116 -3.30 4.68 10.41
N PRO A 117 -3.04 5.98 10.53
CA PRO A 117 -3.18 6.91 9.42
C PRO A 117 -2.27 6.54 8.27
N ILE A 118 -2.84 6.36 7.07
CA ILE A 118 -2.13 5.93 5.87
C ILE A 118 -2.38 6.94 4.75
N VAL A 119 -1.30 7.42 4.11
CA VAL A 119 -1.34 8.33 2.97
C VAL A 119 -0.52 7.74 1.84
N GLY A 120 -1.14 7.52 0.69
CA GLY A 120 -0.48 7.09 -0.54
C GLY A 120 -0.18 8.29 -1.45
N LEU A 121 1.07 8.46 -1.84
CA LEU A 121 1.50 9.49 -2.80
C LEU A 121 1.93 8.83 -4.10
N GLY A 122 1.50 9.40 -5.23
CA GLY A 122 1.95 8.99 -6.56
C GLY A 122 3.39 9.42 -6.86
N PRO A 123 3.95 8.94 -7.99
CA PRO A 123 5.27 9.37 -8.45
C PRO A 123 5.32 10.86 -8.79
N ASP A 124 4.19 11.45 -9.13
CA ASP A 124 3.96 12.87 -9.36
C ASP A 124 3.64 13.66 -8.08
N ARG A 125 3.76 13.03 -6.91
CA ARG A 125 3.45 13.58 -5.57
C ARG A 125 1.98 13.95 -5.35
N ARG A 126 1.07 13.49 -6.19
CA ARG A 126 -0.36 13.63 -5.92
C ARG A 126 -0.80 12.64 -4.86
N ILE A 127 -1.73 13.04 -4.02
CA ILE A 127 -2.35 12.16 -3.04
C ILE A 127 -3.22 11.16 -3.80
N LEU A 128 -2.82 9.87 -3.80
CA LEU A 128 -3.55 8.80 -4.48
C LEU A 128 -4.72 8.31 -3.63
N PHE A 129 -4.48 8.15 -2.34
CA PHE A 129 -5.50 7.74 -1.37
C PHE A 129 -5.09 8.13 0.04
N MET A 130 -6.07 8.19 0.91
CA MET A 130 -5.94 8.36 2.36
C MET A 130 -7.00 7.49 3.01
N ASN A 131 -6.66 6.82 4.12
CA ASN A 131 -7.68 6.12 4.89
C ASN A 131 -8.41 7.07 5.85
N ARG A 132 -9.48 6.57 6.47
CA ARG A 132 -10.33 7.34 7.38
C ARG A 132 -9.54 7.97 8.54
N GLU A 133 -8.59 7.24 9.11
CA GLU A 133 -7.75 7.73 10.21
C GLU A 133 -6.82 8.86 9.74
N ALA A 134 -6.27 8.78 8.53
CA ALA A 134 -5.45 9.84 7.97
C ALA A 134 -6.24 11.13 7.77
N PHE A 135 -7.49 11.06 7.30
CA PHE A 135 -8.36 12.24 7.20
C PHE A 135 -8.62 12.87 8.58
N SER A 136 -8.86 12.05 9.61
CA SER A 136 -9.09 12.51 10.97
C SER A 136 -7.87 13.19 11.57
N VAL A 137 -6.71 12.50 11.56
CA VAL A 137 -5.46 13.00 12.18
C VAL A 137 -4.90 14.22 11.45
N LEU A 138 -4.98 14.24 10.11
CA LEU A 138 -4.52 15.36 9.30
C LEU A 138 -5.57 16.49 9.20
N ASN A 139 -6.78 16.28 9.71
CA ASN A 139 -7.90 17.21 9.57
C ASN A 139 -8.11 17.66 8.11
N LEU A 140 -8.11 16.69 7.19
CA LEU A 140 -8.31 16.88 5.76
C LEU A 140 -9.67 16.31 5.35
N ARG A 141 -10.18 16.75 4.19
CA ARG A 141 -11.39 16.24 3.57
C ARG A 141 -11.05 15.38 2.35
N GLU A 142 -12.01 14.62 1.87
CA GLU A 142 -11.86 13.75 0.70
C GLU A 142 -11.44 14.49 -0.57
N ASP A 143 -11.74 15.80 -0.68
CA ASP A 143 -11.32 16.65 -1.80
C ASP A 143 -9.80 16.86 -1.91
N ALA A 144 -9.03 16.48 -0.89
CA ALA A 144 -7.57 16.45 -0.92
C ALA A 144 -7.02 15.34 -1.83
N VAL A 145 -7.77 14.25 -2.04
CA VAL A 145 -7.36 13.14 -2.90
C VAL A 145 -7.32 13.60 -4.37
N GLY A 146 -6.26 13.24 -5.08
CA GLY A 146 -5.99 13.66 -6.46
C GLY A 146 -5.27 15.00 -6.58
N ARG A 147 -5.16 15.80 -5.50
CA ARG A 147 -4.43 17.07 -5.50
C ARG A 147 -2.94 16.87 -5.24
N ASP A 148 -2.14 17.84 -5.62
CA ASP A 148 -0.71 17.86 -5.28
C ASP A 148 -0.52 17.98 -3.77
N ALA A 149 0.25 17.06 -3.18
CA ALA A 149 0.47 17.03 -1.74
C ALA A 149 1.18 18.29 -1.22
N ALA A 150 2.04 18.91 -2.03
CA ALA A 150 2.71 20.16 -1.66
C ALA A 150 1.74 21.34 -1.64
N GLU A 151 0.75 21.37 -2.54
CA GLU A 151 -0.30 22.39 -2.56
C GLU A 151 -1.19 22.27 -1.31
N VAL A 152 -1.66 21.07 -0.98
CA VAL A 152 -2.46 20.82 0.23
C VAL A 152 -1.66 21.13 1.49
N ALA A 153 -0.37 20.85 1.49
CA ALA A 153 0.56 21.12 2.59
C ALA A 153 0.78 22.62 2.86
N LEU A 154 0.39 23.51 1.95
CA LEU A 154 0.46 24.98 2.22
C LEU A 154 -0.49 25.37 3.37
N SER A 155 -1.62 24.70 3.49
CA SER A 155 -2.63 24.94 4.52
C SER A 155 -2.56 23.95 5.68
N ASN A 156 -1.65 22.95 5.65
CA ASN A 156 -1.57 21.89 6.65
C ASN A 156 -0.11 21.62 7.05
N ASP A 157 0.29 22.10 8.22
CA ASP A 157 1.67 21.97 8.71
C ASP A 157 2.09 20.52 8.95
N LEU A 158 1.15 19.67 9.38
CA LEU A 158 1.45 18.25 9.61
C LEU A 158 1.75 17.55 8.29
N LEU A 159 0.89 17.71 7.29
CA LEU A 159 1.12 17.16 5.95
C LEU A 159 2.43 17.69 5.35
N ARG A 160 2.77 18.97 5.59
CA ARG A 160 4.04 19.57 5.14
C ARG A 160 5.24 18.84 5.72
N ARG A 161 5.20 18.47 6.99
CA ARG A 161 6.27 17.69 7.65
C ARG A 161 6.39 16.30 7.04
N LEU A 162 5.26 15.63 6.79
CA LEU A 162 5.23 14.29 6.18
C LEU A 162 5.83 14.30 4.77
N VAL A 163 5.40 15.23 3.93
CA VAL A 163 5.87 15.33 2.54
C VAL A 163 7.36 15.69 2.45
N ARG A 164 7.87 16.52 3.36
CA ARG A 164 9.31 16.81 3.44
C ARG A 164 10.11 15.57 3.83
N GLY A 165 9.59 14.76 4.74
CA GLY A 165 10.23 13.53 5.20
C GLY A 165 10.38 12.46 4.12
N VAL A 166 9.60 12.50 3.04
CA VAL A 166 9.72 11.56 1.90
C VAL A 166 11.07 11.67 1.19
N ASN A 167 11.71 12.84 1.21
CA ASN A 167 13.02 13.07 0.59
C ASN A 167 14.20 12.90 1.56
N ASP A 168 13.95 12.60 2.82
CA ASP A 168 14.98 12.52 3.84
C ASP A 168 15.59 11.11 3.86
N THR A 169 16.89 11.01 3.61
CA THR A 169 17.65 9.76 3.55
C THR A 169 17.93 9.12 4.92
N LYS A 170 17.57 9.80 6.03
CA LYS A 170 17.67 9.23 7.37
C LYS A 170 16.68 8.09 7.52
N LYS A 171 17.12 6.98 8.13
CA LYS A 171 16.23 5.88 8.48
C LYS A 171 15.09 6.41 9.34
N ASP A 172 13.86 6.01 9.05
CA ASP A 172 12.67 6.50 9.76
C ASP A 172 12.71 6.17 11.27
N ALA A 173 13.44 5.11 11.66
CA ALA A 173 13.68 4.75 13.05
C ALA A 173 14.50 5.78 13.85
N ASP A 174 15.33 6.57 13.18
CA ASP A 174 16.20 7.58 13.82
C ASP A 174 15.53 8.97 13.91
N LYS A 175 14.29 9.09 13.42
CA LYS A 175 13.53 10.33 13.49
C LYS A 175 12.75 10.43 14.80
N GLU A 176 12.80 11.57 15.47
CA GLU A 176 11.97 11.81 16.65
C GLU A 176 10.48 11.68 16.27
N PRO A 177 9.68 10.99 17.13
CA PRO A 177 8.24 10.89 16.90
C PRO A 177 7.58 12.27 16.80
N LEU A 178 6.65 12.40 15.86
CA LEU A 178 5.85 13.61 15.74
C LEU A 178 4.84 13.69 16.87
N LYS A 179 4.84 14.83 17.57
CA LYS A 179 3.85 15.15 18.58
C LYS A 179 2.65 15.81 17.91
N ILE A 180 1.50 15.18 18.01
CA ILE A 180 0.24 15.63 17.40
C ILE A 180 -0.81 15.74 18.48
N TYR A 181 -1.59 16.82 18.44
CA TYR A 181 -2.78 16.97 19.24
C TYR A 181 -3.98 16.45 18.43
N ALA A 182 -4.45 15.24 18.77
CA ALA A 182 -5.64 14.64 18.19
C ALA A 182 -6.60 14.28 19.32
N ASP A 183 -7.91 14.47 19.14
CA ASP A 183 -8.97 14.16 20.10
C ASP A 183 -8.74 14.76 21.52
N ASN A 184 -8.23 15.97 21.57
CA ASN A 184 -7.91 16.68 22.81
C ASN A 184 -6.83 15.97 23.67
N LYS A 185 -6.07 15.04 23.09
CA LYS A 185 -4.94 14.35 23.70
C LYS A 185 -3.67 14.56 22.89
N GLU A 186 -2.59 14.65 23.62
CA GLU A 186 -1.24 14.62 23.05
C GLU A 186 -0.89 13.19 22.66
N SER A 187 -0.63 12.98 21.39
CA SER A 187 -0.28 11.68 20.82
C SER A 187 1.04 11.74 20.06
N TYR A 188 1.81 10.68 20.13
CA TYR A 188 3.11 10.56 19.48
C TYR A 188 3.02 9.59 18.32
N PHE A 189 3.44 10.03 17.13
CA PHE A 189 3.42 9.22 15.91
C PHE A 189 4.82 9.07 15.33
N GLN A 190 5.21 7.84 15.07
CA GLN A 190 6.37 7.51 14.27
C GLN A 190 5.97 7.51 12.80
N VAL A 191 6.68 8.28 11.97
CA VAL A 191 6.43 8.33 10.53
C VAL A 191 7.30 7.30 9.84
N GLU A 192 6.67 6.43 9.08
CA GLU A 192 7.33 5.46 8.22
C GLU A 192 7.00 5.78 6.76
N ASN A 193 8.04 5.85 5.92
CA ASN A 193 7.90 6.12 4.50
C ASN A 193 8.47 4.97 3.70
N THR A 194 7.59 4.27 2.98
CA THR A 194 7.95 3.10 2.19
C THR A 194 7.72 3.37 0.70
N PRO A 195 8.76 3.30 -0.15
CA PRO A 195 8.58 3.41 -1.59
C PRO A 195 7.87 2.17 -2.13
N LEU A 196 6.87 2.38 -2.99
CA LEU A 196 6.08 1.34 -3.61
C LEU A 196 6.56 1.06 -5.02
N TYR A 197 6.79 -0.22 -5.31
CA TYR A 197 7.15 -0.72 -6.62
C TYR A 197 6.18 -1.79 -7.07
N ILE A 198 5.78 -1.78 -8.33
CA ILE A 198 4.99 -2.85 -8.94
C ILE A 198 5.73 -3.44 -10.13
N THR A 199 5.50 -4.72 -10.38
CA THR A 199 5.92 -5.37 -11.63
C THR A 199 4.71 -5.42 -12.56
N PRO A 200 4.70 -4.68 -13.69
CA PRO A 200 3.59 -4.70 -14.63
C PRO A 200 3.35 -6.11 -15.18
N VAL A 201 2.11 -6.44 -15.51
CA VAL A 201 1.75 -7.73 -16.10
C VAL A 201 2.50 -7.90 -17.42
N GLY A 202 3.36 -8.94 -17.52
CA GLY A 202 4.23 -9.18 -18.68
C GLY A 202 5.56 -8.43 -18.68
N GLY A 203 5.81 -7.53 -17.71
CA GLY A 203 7.09 -6.86 -17.51
C GLY A 203 8.03 -7.67 -16.61
N ARG A 204 9.35 -7.42 -16.74
CA ARG A 204 10.40 -8.01 -15.88
C ARG A 204 11.00 -7.00 -14.89
N GLU A 205 10.78 -5.73 -15.09
CA GLU A 205 11.36 -4.67 -14.27
C GLU A 205 10.31 -4.10 -13.30
N GLN A 206 10.76 -3.77 -12.10
CA GLN A 206 9.95 -3.08 -11.12
C GLN A 206 9.83 -1.59 -11.48
N GLN A 207 8.62 -1.10 -11.49
CA GLN A 207 8.31 0.31 -11.74
C GLN A 207 7.92 1.00 -10.43
N PHE A 208 8.56 2.12 -10.13
CA PHE A 208 8.17 2.97 -9.02
C PHE A 208 6.78 3.57 -9.26
N VAL A 209 5.88 3.39 -8.31
CA VAL A 209 4.48 3.88 -8.41
C VAL A 209 4.13 4.90 -7.34
N GLY A 210 5.03 5.15 -6.40
CA GLY A 210 4.81 6.16 -5.38
C GLY A 210 5.37 5.80 -4.02
N ASN A 211 4.92 6.51 -3.00
CA ASN A 211 5.32 6.33 -1.61
C ASN A 211 4.09 6.08 -0.73
N LEU A 212 4.26 5.19 0.23
CA LEU A 212 3.30 4.96 1.29
C LEU A 212 3.84 5.60 2.58
N ILE A 213 3.09 6.51 3.16
CA ILE A 213 3.38 7.13 4.45
C ILE A 213 2.42 6.54 5.47
N VAL A 214 2.98 5.93 6.52
CA VAL A 214 2.24 5.36 7.63
C VAL A 214 2.63 6.10 8.91
N LEU A 215 1.64 6.47 9.72
CA LEU A 215 1.86 7.10 11.02
C LEU A 215 1.54 6.09 12.12
N ASN A 216 2.57 5.45 12.65
CA ASN A 216 2.42 4.47 13.74
C ASN A 216 2.23 5.20 15.05
N ASN A 217 1.12 4.95 15.75
CA ASN A 217 0.87 5.55 17.06
C ASN A 217 1.73 4.89 18.13
N VAL A 218 2.76 5.61 18.58
CA VAL A 218 3.71 5.16 19.60
C VAL A 218 3.46 5.80 20.96
N THR A 219 2.31 6.43 21.17
CA THR A 219 1.95 7.15 22.41
C THR A 219 2.08 6.27 23.63
N ARG A 220 1.45 5.08 23.61
CA ARG A 220 1.52 4.13 24.71
C ARG A 220 2.96 3.69 25.03
N PHE A 221 3.76 3.49 24.00
CA PHE A 221 5.17 3.12 24.18
C PHE A 221 5.94 4.26 24.84
N LYS A 222 5.75 5.51 24.39
CA LYS A 222 6.39 6.71 24.95
C LYS A 222 5.94 6.98 26.39
N GLU A 223 4.66 6.80 26.69
CA GLU A 223 4.12 6.94 28.06
C GLU A 223 4.76 5.92 29.00
N LEU A 224 4.82 4.64 28.60
CA LEU A 224 5.45 3.57 29.38
C LEU A 224 6.94 3.81 29.57
N ASP A 225 7.65 4.23 28.53
CA ASP A 225 9.09 4.54 28.60
C ASP A 225 9.35 5.72 29.54
N SER A 226 8.54 6.77 29.44
CA SER A 226 8.61 7.92 30.36
C SER A 226 8.25 7.54 31.80
N ALA A 227 7.23 6.72 32.00
CA ALA A 227 6.84 6.24 33.34
C ALA A 227 7.94 5.38 33.94
N LYS A 228 8.57 4.45 33.16
CA LYS A 228 9.73 3.65 33.59
C LYS A 228 10.88 4.55 34.03
N THR A 229 11.22 5.55 33.20
CA THR A 229 12.32 6.48 33.48
C THR A 229 12.07 7.28 34.76
N ASN A 230 10.86 7.82 34.92
CA ASN A 230 10.47 8.58 36.09
C ASN A 230 10.46 7.72 37.36
N PHE A 231 9.94 6.49 37.26
CA PHE A 231 9.93 5.53 38.38
C PHE A 231 11.35 5.25 38.86
N ILE A 232 12.28 4.89 37.95
CA ILE A 232 13.68 4.60 38.31
C ILE A 232 14.36 5.82 38.95
N SER A 233 14.13 7.02 38.37
CA SER A 233 14.67 8.26 38.90
C SER A 233 14.17 8.54 40.33
N THR A 234 12.85 8.40 40.53
CA THR A 234 12.21 8.63 41.83
C THR A 234 12.73 7.62 42.87
N VAL A 235 12.72 6.31 42.51
CA VAL A 235 13.24 5.26 43.44
C VAL A 235 14.69 5.51 43.81
N SER A 236 15.53 5.89 42.84
CA SER A 236 16.95 6.18 43.12
C SER A 236 17.12 7.35 44.09
N HIS A 237 16.31 8.42 43.92
CA HIS A 237 16.32 9.55 44.84
C HIS A 237 15.80 9.18 46.24
N GLU A 238 14.67 8.49 46.31
CA GLU A 238 14.06 8.07 47.58
C GLU A 238 14.90 7.05 48.35
N MET A 239 15.73 6.26 47.66
CA MET A 239 16.70 5.34 48.29
C MET A 239 17.98 6.02 48.77
N LYS A 240 18.47 7.01 48.03
CA LYS A 240 19.70 7.72 48.37
C LYS A 240 19.60 8.40 49.73
N THR A 241 18.47 9.01 50.07
CA THR A 241 18.27 9.76 51.33
C THR A 241 18.40 8.88 52.58
N PRO A 242 17.64 7.74 52.72
CA PRO A 242 17.79 6.87 53.88
C PRO A 242 19.17 6.20 54.01
N ILE A 243 19.75 5.80 52.86
CA ILE A 243 21.10 5.21 52.87
C ILE A 243 22.13 6.23 53.33
N SER A 244 22.07 7.48 52.90
CA SER A 244 22.94 8.56 53.36
C SER A 244 22.77 8.82 54.85
N SER A 245 21.53 8.73 55.37
CA SER A 245 21.27 8.84 56.84
C SER A 245 21.89 7.67 57.62
N ILE A 246 21.82 6.43 57.08
CA ILE A 246 22.47 5.26 57.67
C ILE A 246 23.98 5.47 57.72
N LEU A 247 24.61 5.89 56.61
CA LEU A 247 26.06 6.15 56.58
C LEU A 247 26.49 7.24 57.52
N MET A 248 25.71 8.31 57.66
CA MET A 248 25.95 9.39 58.65
C MET A 248 25.87 8.85 60.08
N SER A 249 24.88 8.02 60.37
CA SER A 249 24.72 7.41 61.71
C SER A 249 25.91 6.46 62.04
N LEU A 250 26.34 5.68 61.03
CA LEU A 250 27.54 4.80 61.20
C LEU A 250 28.82 5.59 61.39
N GLN A 251 28.94 6.76 60.73
CA GLN A 251 30.08 7.66 60.93
C GLN A 251 30.11 8.23 62.34
N LEU A 252 28.95 8.61 62.88
CA LEU A 252 28.82 9.09 64.26
C LEU A 252 29.12 7.97 65.27
N LEU A 253 28.62 6.74 65.03
CA LEU A 253 28.94 5.58 65.90
C LEU A 253 30.41 5.24 65.92
N GLY A 254 31.15 5.50 64.85
CA GLY A 254 32.60 5.29 64.76
C GLY A 254 33.43 6.42 65.39
N ASP A 255 32.82 7.50 65.87
CA ASP A 255 33.52 8.61 66.51
C ASP A 255 33.82 8.29 67.97
N ASP A 256 35.10 8.24 68.36
CA ASP A 256 35.57 7.94 69.70
C ASP A 256 34.98 8.84 70.81
N ARG A 257 34.39 10.01 70.39
CA ARG A 257 33.72 10.92 71.31
C ARG A 257 32.41 10.39 71.87
N LEU A 258 31.76 9.44 71.21
CA LEU A 258 30.56 8.76 71.68
C LEU A 258 30.83 7.48 72.47
N GLY A 259 32.06 7.07 72.54
CA GLY A 259 32.51 5.88 73.27
C GLY A 259 33.26 4.93 72.34
N THR A 260 34.15 4.08 72.91
CA THR A 260 34.93 3.13 72.14
C THR A 260 34.15 1.86 71.83
N LEU A 261 34.02 1.52 70.58
CA LEU A 261 33.40 0.26 70.11
C LEU A 261 34.31 -0.91 70.40
N ASN A 262 33.75 -2.04 70.87
CA ASN A 262 34.46 -3.28 70.94
C ASN A 262 34.78 -3.89 69.58
N GLY A 263 35.57 -4.95 69.49
CA GLY A 263 35.99 -5.55 68.23
C GLY A 263 34.84 -6.06 67.35
N GLU A 264 33.86 -6.70 67.99
CA GLU A 264 32.65 -7.20 67.27
C GLU A 264 31.76 -6.06 66.75
N GLN A 265 31.56 -5.02 67.56
CA GLN A 265 30.78 -3.83 67.14
C GLN A 265 31.46 -3.11 65.99
N LYS A 266 32.79 -2.98 65.96
CA LYS A 266 33.54 -2.41 64.84
C LYS A 266 33.32 -3.22 63.55
N GLN A 267 33.34 -4.54 63.63
CA GLN A 267 33.10 -5.41 62.51
C GLN A 267 31.65 -5.20 61.94
N LEU A 268 30.62 -5.14 62.81
CA LEU A 268 29.25 -4.89 62.43
C LEU A 268 29.06 -3.52 61.73
N VAL A 269 29.65 -2.46 62.33
CA VAL A 269 29.61 -1.11 61.74
C VAL A 269 30.27 -1.09 60.36
N THR A 270 31.41 -1.76 60.20
CA THR A 270 32.08 -1.87 58.89
C THR A 270 31.23 -2.62 57.87
N SER A 271 30.65 -3.76 58.26
CA SER A 271 29.78 -4.55 57.37
C SER A 271 28.54 -3.80 56.91
N ILE A 272 27.87 -3.04 57.81
CA ILE A 272 26.72 -2.24 57.47
C ILE A 272 27.12 -1.07 56.54
N LYS A 273 28.30 -0.45 56.79
CA LYS A 273 28.85 0.60 55.94
C LYS A 273 29.09 0.11 54.52
N GLU A 274 29.82 -1.00 54.38
CA GLU A 274 30.08 -1.62 53.07
C GLU A 274 28.82 -1.97 52.33
N SER A 275 27.81 -2.52 53.00
CA SER A 275 26.51 -2.85 52.42
C SER A 275 25.75 -1.59 51.97
N SER A 276 25.83 -0.51 52.75
CA SER A 276 25.20 0.77 52.42
C SER A 276 25.87 1.47 51.21
N ASP A 277 27.22 1.46 51.19
CA ASP A 277 28.00 1.98 50.07
C ASP A 277 27.70 1.20 48.77
N ARG A 278 27.59 -0.14 48.88
CA ARG A 278 27.18 -1.00 47.73
C ARG A 278 25.77 -0.64 47.22
N LEU A 279 24.79 -0.41 48.09
CA LEU A 279 23.45 0.00 47.72
C LEU A 279 23.46 1.35 47.03
N LEU A 280 24.26 2.33 47.46
CA LEU A 280 24.43 3.62 46.81
C LEU A 280 25.04 3.46 45.40
N SER A 281 26.04 2.60 45.24
CA SER A 281 26.62 2.31 43.92
C SER A 281 25.57 1.75 42.96
N ILE A 282 24.82 0.73 43.38
CA ILE A 282 23.78 0.10 42.56
C ILE A 282 22.72 1.11 42.16
N THR A 283 22.25 1.97 43.08
CA THR A 283 21.25 3.00 42.76
C THR A 283 21.81 4.04 41.81
N GLY A 284 23.09 4.39 41.92
CA GLY A 284 23.80 5.29 41.01
C GLY A 284 23.95 4.69 39.59
N GLU A 285 24.35 3.42 39.50
CA GLU A 285 24.48 2.69 38.23
C GLU A 285 23.13 2.59 37.51
N LEU A 286 22.05 2.27 38.23
CA LEU A 286 20.69 2.19 37.67
C LEU A 286 20.23 3.54 37.12
N LEU A 287 20.51 4.64 37.80
CA LEU A 287 20.20 5.99 37.32
C LEU A 287 21.02 6.34 36.07
N ASN A 288 22.34 6.04 36.08
CA ASN A 288 23.20 6.29 34.93
C ASN A 288 22.76 5.49 33.71
N MET A 289 22.40 4.21 33.87
CA MET A 289 21.88 3.37 32.79
C MET A 289 20.62 3.96 32.20
N THR A 290 19.70 4.45 33.02
CA THR A 290 18.48 5.10 32.57
C THR A 290 18.76 6.41 31.80
N GLN A 291 19.76 7.18 32.24
CA GLN A 291 20.17 8.41 31.54
C GLN A 291 20.81 8.11 30.18
N ILE A 292 21.53 6.99 30.04
CA ILE A 292 22.10 6.51 28.77
C ILE A 292 20.97 6.08 27.83
N GLU A 293 20.04 5.22 28.30
CA GLU A 293 18.89 4.75 27.50
C GLU A 293 18.04 5.91 26.96
N THR A 294 17.86 6.97 27.75
CA THR A 294 17.05 8.15 27.37
C THR A 294 17.83 9.21 26.59
N GLY A 295 19.10 9.00 26.31
CA GLY A 295 19.97 9.97 25.64
C GLY A 295 20.20 11.26 26.42
N LYS A 296 19.84 11.32 27.71
CA LYS A 296 20.00 12.48 28.58
C LYS A 296 21.41 12.61 29.19
N LEU A 297 22.27 11.61 28.98
CA LEU A 297 23.65 11.66 29.46
C LEU A 297 24.42 12.75 28.71
N LYS A 298 24.82 13.80 29.41
CA LYS A 298 25.70 14.83 28.88
C LYS A 298 27.14 14.33 28.97
N LEU A 299 27.71 13.92 27.86
CA LEU A 299 29.13 13.62 27.78
C LEU A 299 29.93 14.92 27.86
N ILE A 300 30.79 15.03 28.84
CA ILE A 300 31.77 16.12 28.97
C ILE A 300 33.13 15.55 28.56
N PRO A 301 33.53 15.68 27.29
CA PRO A 301 34.83 15.15 26.86
C PRO A 301 35.96 15.91 27.57
N LYS A 302 36.85 15.17 28.23
CA LYS A 302 38.04 15.71 28.86
C LYS A 302 39.28 15.11 28.19
N VAL A 303 40.21 15.95 27.82
CA VAL A 303 41.52 15.49 27.33
C VAL A 303 42.30 14.91 28.51
N THR A 304 42.57 13.61 28.48
CA THR A 304 43.27 12.88 29.52
C THR A 304 44.46 12.16 28.89
N LYS A 305 45.56 12.08 29.62
CA LYS A 305 46.74 11.32 29.16
C LYS A 305 46.41 9.82 29.16
N PRO A 306 46.80 9.07 28.13
CA PRO A 306 46.52 7.61 28.06
C PRO A 306 47.00 6.81 29.28
N ILE A 307 48.10 7.24 29.90
CA ILE A 307 48.63 6.59 31.09
C ILE A 307 47.69 6.67 32.30
N GLU A 308 46.99 7.79 32.47
CA GLU A 308 46.02 7.97 33.55
C GLU A 308 44.81 7.06 33.38
N LEU A 309 44.41 6.74 32.13
CA LEU A 309 43.37 5.76 31.84
C LEU A 309 43.79 4.34 32.10
N ILE A 310 45.05 4.02 31.83
CA ILE A 310 45.63 2.69 32.13
C ILE A 310 45.74 2.48 33.65
N ASP A 311 46.17 3.49 34.37
CA ASP A 311 46.24 3.42 35.84
C ASP A 311 44.88 3.22 36.49
N LEU A 312 43.83 3.94 36.00
CA LEU A 312 42.43 3.73 36.45
C LEU A 312 41.92 2.32 36.13
N SER A 313 42.26 1.78 34.96
CA SER A 313 41.88 0.44 34.54
C SER A 313 42.61 -0.64 35.38
N LEU A 314 43.91 -0.43 35.66
CA LEU A 314 44.69 -1.35 36.48
C LEU A 314 44.22 -1.38 37.94
N ILE A 315 43.79 -0.24 38.50
CA ILE A 315 43.17 -0.18 39.83
C ILE A 315 41.91 -1.02 39.87
N HIS A 316 41.07 -0.93 38.84
CA HIS A 316 39.84 -1.74 38.74
C HIS A 316 40.07 -3.22 38.52
N ILE A 317 41.15 -3.60 37.83
CA ILE A 317 41.51 -5.00 37.57
C ILE A 317 42.25 -5.59 38.78
N SER A 318 43.02 -4.77 39.54
CA SER A 318 43.79 -5.21 40.71
C SER A 318 42.99 -5.19 42.01
N GLU A 319 41.83 -4.53 42.09
CA GLU A 319 40.86 -4.79 43.14
C GLU A 319 40.16 -6.12 42.85
N PRO A 320 40.57 -7.24 43.53
CA PRO A 320 39.83 -8.47 43.38
C PRO A 320 38.44 -8.19 43.91
N THR A 321 37.41 -8.30 43.06
CA THR A 321 36.06 -8.58 43.51
C THR A 321 36.18 -9.80 44.42
N ARG A 322 36.17 -9.56 45.69
CA ARG A 322 36.08 -10.59 46.73
C ARG A 322 34.70 -11.23 46.60
N LEU A 323 34.60 -12.14 45.65
CA LEU A 323 33.63 -13.20 45.62
C LEU A 323 34.07 -14.21 46.68
N ASP A 324 33.96 -13.84 47.95
CA ASP A 324 33.97 -14.83 49.03
C ASP A 324 32.57 -15.46 49.03
N VAL A 325 32.58 -16.61 48.41
CA VAL A 325 31.73 -17.79 48.53
C VAL A 325 31.13 -17.91 49.94
N ILE A 326 29.84 -18.01 50.01
CA ILE A 326 29.11 -18.93 50.88
C ILE A 326 28.16 -19.77 50.01
#